data_7bc98b16eaff8485b361765402a265a6
#
_entry.id   7bc98b16eaff8485b361765402a265a6
#
_cell.length_a   1.000
_cell.length_b   1.000
_cell.length_c   1.000
_cell.angle_alpha   90.00
_cell.angle_beta   90.00
_cell.angle_gamma   90.00
#
_symmetry.space_group_name_H-M   'P 1'
#
loop_
_entity.id
_entity.type
_entity.pdbx_description
1 polymer ?
#
loop_
_entity_poly.entity_id
_entity_poly.type
_entity_poly.pdbx_seq_one_letter_code
_entity_poly.pdbx_strand_id
1 'polypeptide(L)'
;MSAGYTYGFCPEMAPDWLDLAARLAGHAPARRASGAPFRYLELGCGQGMGLCLLAAANPHGEFLGVDFLPEHVDHGRAIAEAAGLTNIRFSDGDFVALAADWPTEFGQFDYVTLHGVYSWITPMVREALVRCLGQATKPTGLVYIGYNAQPGWLGTVPFRHISRLIKDVSGQPSDVVLQDSIALFDRLATGGATSFQILPGLKARLAAVKRQSSNYLIHEYLHEGWHPLWHSEVLKEVGTAGLSFVGSASLAETLLPGALPPALRATIEDQAAETLRMDVQDLVINQSFRRDTSSAPYSTPCPRPTLRRWMRCGCI
;
A
#
# COMPACT_ATOMS: atom_id res chain seq x y z
N MET A 1 -17.34 18.37 6.42
CA MET A 1 -17.96 17.03 6.27
C MET A 1 -16.87 16.12 5.68
N SER A 2 -16.34 15.19 6.48
CA SER A 2 -15.38 14.20 6.00
C SER A 2 -16.08 13.35 4.92
N ALA A 3 -15.52 13.30 3.72
CA ALA A 3 -15.96 12.34 2.72
C ALA A 3 -15.85 10.94 3.33
N GLY A 4 -16.96 10.21 3.43
CA GLY A 4 -17.01 8.93 4.09
C GLY A 4 -15.95 7.99 3.51
N TYR A 5 -15.06 7.52 4.37
CA TYR A 5 -14.06 6.51 4.03
C TYR A 5 -14.77 5.24 3.58
N THR A 6 -14.30 4.61 2.53
CA THR A 6 -14.89 3.37 2.02
C THR A 6 -14.48 2.21 2.93
N TYR A 7 -15.48 1.42 3.35
CA TYR A 7 -15.19 0.12 3.98
C TYR A 7 -14.45 -0.77 2.97
N GLY A 8 -13.28 -1.23 3.35
CA GLY A 8 -12.45 -2.09 2.52
C GLY A 8 -11.86 -3.24 3.33
N PHE A 9 -11.68 -4.37 2.68
CA PHE A 9 -10.91 -5.49 3.19
C PHE A 9 -9.86 -5.87 2.15
N CYS A 10 -8.60 -5.92 2.56
CA CYS A 10 -7.49 -6.30 1.72
C CYS A 10 -6.97 -7.68 2.20
N PRO A 11 -7.29 -8.77 1.51
CA PRO A 11 -6.89 -10.11 1.92
C PRO A 11 -5.38 -10.30 1.95
N GLU A 12 -4.63 -9.54 1.16
CA GLU A 12 -3.17 -9.58 1.12
C GLU A 12 -2.51 -9.10 2.42
N MET A 13 -3.27 -8.44 3.30
CA MET A 13 -2.81 -8.03 4.65
C MET A 13 -2.96 -9.16 5.67
N ALA A 14 -3.64 -10.26 5.34
CA ALA A 14 -3.81 -11.36 6.28
C ALA A 14 -2.45 -11.98 6.67
N PRO A 15 -2.22 -12.31 7.96
CA PRO A 15 -0.96 -12.88 8.43
C PRO A 15 -0.51 -14.11 7.65
N ASP A 16 -1.43 -15.05 7.35
CA ASP A 16 -1.12 -16.25 6.58
C ASP A 16 -0.74 -15.94 5.13
N TRP A 17 -1.35 -14.90 4.55
CA TRP A 17 -1.01 -14.43 3.21
C TRP A 17 0.38 -13.83 3.16
N LEU A 18 0.75 -12.99 4.14
CA LEU A 18 2.07 -12.40 4.24
C LEU A 18 3.16 -13.46 4.46
N ASP A 19 2.89 -14.45 5.31
CA ASP A 19 3.78 -15.59 5.50
C ASP A 19 3.96 -16.41 4.21
N LEU A 20 2.88 -16.62 3.45
CA LEU A 20 2.95 -17.30 2.15
C LEU A 20 3.76 -16.48 1.14
N ALA A 21 3.51 -15.18 1.03
CA ALA A 21 4.26 -14.28 0.13
C ALA A 21 5.76 -14.31 0.46
N ALA A 22 6.13 -14.21 1.75
CA ALA A 22 7.52 -14.30 2.18
C ALA A 22 8.17 -15.65 1.81
N ARG A 23 7.47 -16.76 2.02
CA ARG A 23 7.96 -18.11 1.65
C ARG A 23 8.16 -18.24 0.13
N LEU A 24 7.23 -17.77 -0.69
CA LEU A 24 7.36 -17.79 -2.14
C LEU A 24 8.54 -16.95 -2.64
N ALA A 25 8.84 -15.85 -1.94
CA ALA A 25 10.01 -15.03 -2.20
C ALA A 25 11.33 -15.63 -1.65
N GLY A 26 11.27 -16.78 -0.97
CA GLY A 26 12.45 -17.46 -0.40
C GLY A 26 12.88 -16.90 0.96
N HIS A 27 12.00 -16.19 1.65
CA HIS A 27 12.23 -15.67 3.00
C HIS A 27 11.49 -16.49 4.06
N ALA A 28 11.93 -16.38 5.31
CA ALA A 28 11.23 -17.02 6.41
C ALA A 28 9.96 -16.22 6.73
N PRO A 29 8.87 -16.90 7.12
CA PRO A 29 7.66 -16.24 7.58
C PRO A 29 7.88 -15.60 8.96
N ALA A 30 7.06 -14.62 9.33
CA ALA A 30 7.08 -14.03 10.65
C ALA A 30 6.70 -15.06 11.74
N ARG A 31 5.79 -15.98 11.43
CA ARG A 31 5.40 -17.09 12.32
C ARG A 31 6.03 -18.41 11.87
N ARG A 32 6.53 -19.17 12.83
CA ARG A 32 7.13 -20.50 12.57
C ARG A 32 6.09 -21.60 12.40
N ALA A 33 4.91 -21.46 13.00
CA ALA A 33 3.83 -22.44 12.96
C ALA A 33 2.48 -21.77 12.85
N SER A 34 1.53 -22.41 12.13
CA SER A 34 0.13 -21.99 12.12
C SER A 34 -0.44 -22.06 13.54
N GLY A 35 -1.25 -21.05 13.91
CA GLY A 35 -1.84 -20.95 15.27
C GLY A 35 -0.89 -20.47 16.37
N ALA A 36 0.40 -20.19 16.07
CA ALA A 36 1.29 -19.57 17.04
C ALA A 36 0.81 -18.14 17.36
N PRO A 37 0.90 -17.72 18.65
CA PRO A 37 0.61 -16.35 19.03
C PRO A 37 1.46 -15.35 18.26
N PHE A 38 0.89 -14.21 17.89
CA PHE A 38 1.56 -13.13 17.19
C PHE A 38 0.97 -11.78 17.55
N ARG A 39 1.68 -10.71 17.24
CA ARG A 39 1.23 -9.33 17.39
C ARG A 39 1.18 -8.66 16.02
N TYR A 40 0.10 -7.95 15.77
CA TYR A 40 -0.20 -7.31 14.49
C TYR A 40 -0.53 -5.83 14.70
N LEU A 41 0.10 -4.97 13.91
CA LEU A 41 -0.14 -3.53 13.90
C LEU A 41 -0.61 -3.09 12.53
N GLU A 42 -1.67 -2.29 12.47
CA GLU A 42 -2.07 -1.55 11.28
C GLU A 42 -1.93 -0.04 11.53
N LEU A 43 -1.06 0.62 10.74
CA LEU A 43 -0.85 2.07 10.76
C LEU A 43 -1.72 2.72 9.69
N GLY A 44 -2.62 3.62 10.10
CA GLY A 44 -3.66 4.18 9.24
C GLY A 44 -4.80 3.18 9.00
N CYS A 45 -5.32 2.58 10.08
CA CYS A 45 -6.34 1.54 10.02
C CYS A 45 -7.73 2.05 9.57
N GLY A 46 -7.89 3.36 9.35
CA GLY A 46 -9.16 3.96 9.01
C GLY A 46 -10.25 3.60 10.02
N GLN A 47 -11.43 3.28 9.53
CA GLN A 47 -12.59 2.92 10.36
C GLN A 47 -12.49 1.52 11.02
N GLY A 48 -11.37 0.81 10.87
CA GLY A 48 -11.07 -0.42 11.61
C GLY A 48 -11.76 -1.70 11.12
N MET A 49 -12.64 -1.65 10.11
CA MET A 49 -13.40 -2.81 9.66
C MET A 49 -12.49 -3.96 9.20
N GLY A 50 -11.48 -3.66 8.36
CA GLY A 50 -10.53 -4.67 7.86
C GLY A 50 -9.78 -5.33 9.01
N LEU A 51 -9.30 -4.54 9.96
CA LEU A 51 -8.56 -5.05 11.12
C LEU A 51 -9.44 -5.88 12.05
N CYS A 52 -10.70 -5.51 12.26
CA CYS A 52 -11.66 -6.31 13.03
C CYS A 52 -11.92 -7.67 12.37
N LEU A 53 -12.03 -7.74 11.04
CA LEU A 53 -12.17 -9.00 10.31
C LEU A 53 -10.92 -9.89 10.48
N LEU A 54 -9.72 -9.31 10.42
CA LEU A 54 -8.47 -10.04 10.67
C LEU A 54 -8.39 -10.54 12.11
N ALA A 55 -8.77 -9.73 13.10
CA ALA A 55 -8.79 -10.12 14.52
C ALA A 55 -9.78 -11.27 14.78
N ALA A 56 -10.98 -11.20 14.21
CA ALA A 56 -11.98 -12.26 14.32
C ALA A 56 -11.50 -13.59 13.70
N ALA A 57 -10.82 -13.51 12.56
CA ALA A 57 -10.28 -14.70 11.87
C ALA A 57 -9.03 -15.29 12.54
N ASN A 58 -8.38 -14.55 13.46
CA ASN A 58 -7.11 -14.94 14.08
C ASN A 58 -7.16 -14.79 15.61
N PRO A 59 -7.87 -15.67 16.33
CA PRO A 59 -8.06 -15.54 17.78
C PRO A 59 -6.76 -15.67 18.60
N HIS A 60 -5.67 -16.17 18.01
CA HIS A 60 -4.34 -16.25 18.63
C HIS A 60 -3.48 -15.00 18.42
N GLY A 61 -3.94 -14.04 17.62
CA GLY A 61 -3.25 -12.78 17.36
C GLY A 61 -3.70 -11.68 18.30
N GLU A 62 -2.79 -10.78 18.65
CA GLU A 62 -3.08 -9.50 19.33
C GLU A 62 -2.99 -8.38 18.30
N PHE A 63 -4.06 -7.63 18.13
CA PHE A 63 -4.18 -6.61 17.10
C PHE A 63 -4.19 -5.20 17.69
N LEU A 64 -3.44 -4.28 17.07
CA LEU A 64 -3.47 -2.86 17.34
C LEU A 64 -3.74 -2.10 16.04
N GLY A 65 -4.79 -1.28 16.00
CA GLY A 65 -5.04 -0.31 14.95
C GLY A 65 -4.66 1.09 15.42
N VAL A 66 -3.94 1.82 14.59
CA VAL A 66 -3.62 3.23 14.84
C VAL A 66 -4.13 4.07 13.68
N ASP A 67 -4.85 5.15 13.98
CA ASP A 67 -5.27 6.13 12.97
C ASP A 67 -5.14 7.55 13.54
N PHE A 68 -4.96 8.52 12.64
CA PHE A 68 -4.84 9.93 13.01
C PHE A 68 -6.18 10.55 13.45
N LEU A 69 -7.30 10.03 12.92
CA LEU A 69 -8.64 10.56 13.18
C LEU A 69 -9.30 9.86 14.36
N PRO A 70 -9.58 10.55 15.48
CA PRO A 70 -10.25 9.95 16.65
C PRO A 70 -11.59 9.30 16.30
N GLU A 71 -12.38 9.90 15.39
CA GLU A 71 -13.65 9.34 14.93
C GLU A 71 -13.49 7.99 14.22
N HIS A 72 -12.38 7.73 13.53
CA HIS A 72 -12.08 6.42 12.93
C HIS A 72 -11.78 5.38 14.03
N VAL A 73 -10.98 5.78 15.01
CA VAL A 73 -10.61 4.95 16.16
C VAL A 73 -11.86 4.56 16.97
N ASP A 74 -12.74 5.52 17.25
CA ASP A 74 -13.99 5.27 17.98
C ASP A 74 -14.93 4.35 17.20
N HIS A 75 -15.00 4.50 15.87
CA HIS A 75 -15.75 3.61 15.02
C HIS A 75 -15.20 2.18 15.06
N GLY A 76 -13.87 2.01 14.99
CA GLY A 76 -13.22 0.70 15.10
C GLY A 76 -13.47 0.03 16.45
N ARG A 77 -13.42 0.80 17.54
CA ARG A 77 -13.78 0.32 18.90
C ARG A 77 -15.23 -0.17 18.97
N ALA A 78 -16.17 0.59 18.39
CA ALA A 78 -17.58 0.21 18.36
C ALA A 78 -17.83 -1.07 17.58
N ILE A 79 -17.14 -1.27 16.44
CA ILE A 79 -17.22 -2.53 15.68
C ILE A 79 -16.68 -3.70 16.51
N ALA A 80 -15.50 -3.53 17.14
CA ALA A 80 -14.87 -4.59 17.92
C ALA A 80 -15.77 -5.00 19.12
N GLU A 81 -16.36 -4.04 19.81
CA GLU A 81 -17.30 -4.28 20.91
C GLU A 81 -18.56 -5.01 20.43
N ALA A 82 -19.19 -4.53 19.35
CA ALA A 82 -20.37 -5.17 18.77
C ALA A 82 -20.12 -6.61 18.29
N ALA A 83 -18.89 -6.90 17.84
CA ALA A 83 -18.47 -8.24 17.41
C ALA A 83 -17.94 -9.11 18.56
N GLY A 84 -17.87 -8.60 19.80
CA GLY A 84 -17.34 -9.33 20.96
C GLY A 84 -15.85 -9.66 20.87
N LEU A 85 -15.07 -8.88 20.11
CA LEU A 85 -13.63 -9.11 19.96
C LEU A 85 -12.87 -8.61 21.19
N THR A 86 -12.01 -9.47 21.75
CA THR A 86 -11.19 -9.16 22.93
C THR A 86 -9.69 -9.07 22.63
N ASN A 87 -9.30 -9.43 21.40
CA ASN A 87 -7.91 -9.49 20.96
C ASN A 87 -7.49 -8.31 20.07
N ILE A 88 -8.27 -7.23 20.08
CA ILE A 88 -8.01 -6.02 19.29
C ILE A 88 -8.17 -4.77 20.14
N ARG A 89 -7.33 -3.78 19.90
CA ARG A 89 -7.42 -2.43 20.47
C ARG A 89 -7.13 -1.38 19.41
N PHE A 90 -7.62 -0.17 19.63
CA PHE A 90 -7.40 0.98 18.75
C PHE A 90 -6.85 2.16 19.55
N SER A 91 -5.93 2.89 18.94
CA SER A 91 -5.34 4.12 19.47
C SER A 91 -5.35 5.20 18.40
N ASP A 92 -5.69 6.41 18.79
CA ASP A 92 -5.38 7.58 17.97
C ASP A 92 -3.89 7.92 18.07
N GLY A 93 -3.30 8.38 16.95
CA GLY A 93 -1.88 8.72 16.93
C GLY A 93 -1.45 9.41 15.64
N ASP A 94 -0.65 10.46 15.82
CA ASP A 94 0.06 11.14 14.75
C ASP A 94 1.42 10.48 14.52
N PHE A 95 1.75 10.16 13.26
CA PHE A 95 3.00 9.45 12.95
C PHE A 95 4.25 10.24 13.32
N VAL A 96 4.20 11.58 13.29
CA VAL A 96 5.35 12.41 13.66
C VAL A 96 5.59 12.33 15.16
N ALA A 97 4.53 12.39 15.96
CA ALA A 97 4.61 12.22 17.40
C ALA A 97 5.05 10.81 17.80
N LEU A 98 4.46 9.77 17.19
CA LEU A 98 4.83 8.37 17.43
C LEU A 98 6.28 8.06 17.04
N ALA A 99 6.79 8.66 15.95
CA ALA A 99 8.18 8.49 15.55
C ALA A 99 9.18 9.15 16.50
N ALA A 100 8.76 10.22 17.19
CA ALA A 100 9.59 10.92 18.17
C ALA A 100 9.62 10.18 19.52
N ASP A 101 8.49 9.60 19.92
CA ASP A 101 8.32 8.88 21.20
C ASP A 101 7.39 7.69 20.99
N TRP A 102 7.98 6.54 20.65
CA TRP A 102 7.24 5.29 20.45
C TRP A 102 6.72 4.76 21.79
N PRO A 103 5.40 4.60 21.97
CA PRO A 103 4.84 4.16 23.24
C PRO A 103 5.36 2.79 23.66
N THR A 104 5.91 2.69 24.86
CA THR A 104 6.50 1.46 25.39
C THR A 104 5.47 0.32 25.46
N GLU A 105 4.21 0.64 25.73
CA GLU A 105 3.09 -0.30 25.79
C GLU A 105 2.69 -0.86 24.42
N PHE A 106 3.07 -0.19 23.33
CA PHE A 106 2.89 -0.75 21.98
C PHE A 106 3.88 -1.88 21.74
N GLY A 107 5.15 -1.74 22.20
CA GLY A 107 6.19 -2.72 21.98
C GLY A 107 6.45 -2.97 20.48
N GLN A 108 6.76 -4.23 20.13
CA GLN A 108 7.05 -4.63 18.74
C GLN A 108 6.10 -5.71 18.26
N PHE A 109 5.98 -5.83 16.92
CA PHE A 109 4.98 -6.64 16.22
C PHE A 109 5.63 -7.61 15.25
N ASP A 110 4.98 -8.75 15.05
CA ASP A 110 5.37 -9.75 14.05
C ASP A 110 4.93 -9.29 12.64
N TYR A 111 3.82 -8.55 12.57
CA TYR A 111 3.33 -7.94 11.34
C TYR A 111 3.05 -6.47 11.57
N VAL A 112 3.56 -5.62 10.69
CA VAL A 112 3.24 -4.20 10.64
C VAL A 112 2.71 -3.88 9.25
N THR A 113 1.50 -3.36 9.15
CA THR A 113 0.85 -3.14 7.87
C THR A 113 0.36 -1.70 7.72
N LEU A 114 0.37 -1.24 6.48
CA LEU A 114 -0.29 -0.01 6.08
C LEU A 114 -0.80 -0.15 4.64
N HIS A 115 -2.04 0.26 4.40
CA HIS A 115 -2.68 0.15 3.09
C HIS A 115 -3.33 1.46 2.69
N GLY A 116 -2.94 2.01 1.54
CA GLY A 116 -3.51 3.25 1.04
C GLY A 116 -3.17 4.49 1.89
N VAL A 117 -2.06 4.49 2.60
CA VAL A 117 -1.55 5.61 3.42
C VAL A 117 -0.33 6.25 2.77
N TYR A 118 0.64 5.45 2.40
CA TYR A 118 2.00 5.87 2.01
C TYR A 118 2.04 6.90 0.88
N SER A 119 1.12 6.79 -0.08
CA SER A 119 0.98 7.71 -1.21
C SER A 119 0.15 8.97 -0.93
N TRP A 120 -0.39 9.10 0.29
CA TRP A 120 -1.33 10.16 0.65
C TRP A 120 -0.80 11.16 1.67
N ILE A 121 0.40 10.93 2.14
CA ILE A 121 1.07 11.73 3.16
C ILE A 121 2.25 12.49 2.58
N THR A 122 2.60 13.61 3.21
CA THR A 122 3.74 14.44 2.80
C THR A 122 5.06 13.70 3.01
N PRO A 123 6.15 14.08 2.31
CA PRO A 123 7.47 13.46 2.50
C PRO A 123 7.93 13.46 3.96
N MET A 124 7.69 14.55 4.71
CA MET A 124 8.02 14.66 6.15
C MET A 124 7.26 13.61 6.99
N VAL A 125 5.96 13.45 6.75
CA VAL A 125 5.15 12.45 7.47
C VAL A 125 5.54 11.03 7.06
N ARG A 126 5.92 10.81 5.78
CA ARG A 126 6.42 9.52 5.30
C ARG A 126 7.73 9.12 5.99
N GLU A 127 8.65 10.08 6.16
CA GLU A 127 9.88 9.85 6.92
C GLU A 127 9.59 9.45 8.37
N ALA A 128 8.65 10.12 9.03
CA ALA A 128 8.21 9.76 10.37
C ALA A 128 7.57 8.36 10.40
N LEU A 129 6.70 8.05 9.43
CA LEU A 129 6.09 6.73 9.30
C LEU A 129 7.14 5.62 9.12
N VAL A 130 8.17 5.86 8.30
CA VAL A 130 9.28 4.90 8.11
C VAL A 130 10.02 4.66 9.43
N ARG A 131 10.25 5.71 10.25
CA ARG A 131 10.80 5.52 11.60
C ARG A 131 9.90 4.67 12.50
N CYS A 132 8.57 4.90 12.44
CA CYS A 132 7.60 4.05 13.15
C CYS A 132 7.70 2.58 12.72
N LEU A 133 7.85 2.31 11.41
CA LEU A 133 8.03 0.94 10.91
C LEU A 133 9.26 0.26 11.53
N GLY A 134 10.39 0.97 11.58
CA GLY A 134 11.61 0.44 12.20
C GLY A 134 11.47 0.16 13.70
N GLN A 135 10.80 1.05 14.43
CA GLN A 135 10.57 0.90 15.89
C GLN A 135 9.56 -0.21 16.20
N ALA A 136 8.53 -0.32 15.37
CA ALA A 136 7.42 -1.25 15.58
C ALA A 136 7.73 -2.70 15.19
N THR A 137 8.67 -2.92 14.28
CA THR A 137 8.89 -4.25 13.69
C THR A 137 9.88 -5.08 14.50
N LYS A 138 9.50 -6.31 14.85
CA LYS A 138 10.42 -7.28 15.45
C LYS A 138 11.53 -7.66 14.46
N PRO A 139 12.70 -8.16 14.93
CA PRO A 139 13.82 -8.57 14.05
C PRO A 139 13.47 -9.55 12.93
N THR A 140 12.39 -10.31 13.05
CA THR A 140 11.91 -11.24 12.02
C THR A 140 10.51 -10.89 11.52
N GLY A 141 10.02 -9.71 11.90
CA GLY A 141 8.69 -9.25 11.54
C GLY A 141 8.59 -8.89 10.06
N LEU A 142 7.39 -8.98 9.53
CA LEU A 142 7.07 -8.59 8.17
C LEU A 142 6.35 -7.24 8.17
N VAL A 143 6.78 -6.37 7.28
CA VAL A 143 6.13 -5.08 7.00
C VAL A 143 5.42 -5.17 5.66
N TYR A 144 4.16 -4.80 5.60
CA TYR A 144 3.38 -4.69 4.37
C TYR A 144 3.08 -3.22 4.08
N ILE A 145 3.34 -2.78 2.86
CA ILE A 145 3.07 -1.42 2.38
C ILE A 145 2.27 -1.48 1.09
N GLY A 146 0.99 -1.04 1.13
CA GLY A 146 0.16 -0.84 -0.04
C GLY A 146 0.18 0.63 -0.49
N TYR A 147 0.62 0.89 -1.73
CA TYR A 147 0.79 2.25 -2.23
C TYR A 147 0.53 2.39 -3.73
N ASN A 148 0.12 3.61 -4.14
CA ASN A 148 -0.02 3.97 -5.55
C ASN A 148 1.35 4.03 -6.22
N ALA A 149 1.52 3.28 -7.32
CA ALA A 149 2.81 3.10 -7.97
C ALA A 149 2.88 3.76 -9.35
N GLN A 150 4.07 4.26 -9.68
CA GLN A 150 4.42 4.62 -11.04
C GLN A 150 4.80 3.33 -11.81
N PRO A 151 4.58 3.30 -13.15
CA PRO A 151 4.12 4.40 -14.04
C PRO A 151 2.60 4.50 -14.21
N GLY A 152 1.80 3.61 -13.60
CA GLY A 152 0.36 3.49 -13.86
C GLY A 152 -0.45 4.77 -13.62
N TRP A 153 0.09 5.70 -12.83
CA TRP A 153 -0.54 6.97 -12.53
C TRP A 153 -0.07 8.16 -13.39
N LEU A 154 0.87 7.97 -14.31
CA LEU A 154 1.37 9.05 -15.18
C LEU A 154 0.26 9.73 -15.99
N GLY A 155 -0.70 8.96 -16.50
CA GLY A 155 -1.86 9.49 -17.22
C GLY A 155 -2.80 10.35 -16.38
N THR A 156 -2.66 10.35 -15.06
CA THR A 156 -3.51 11.10 -14.11
C THR A 156 -2.98 12.51 -13.85
N VAL A 157 -1.69 12.72 -14.00
CA VAL A 157 -0.99 13.97 -13.63
C VAL A 157 -1.64 15.21 -14.25
N PRO A 158 -1.96 15.28 -15.55
CA PRO A 158 -2.58 16.46 -16.15
C PRO A 158 -3.96 16.75 -15.55
N PHE A 159 -4.79 15.73 -15.38
CA PHE A 159 -6.13 15.90 -14.82
C PHE A 159 -6.07 16.43 -13.38
N ARG A 160 -5.24 15.82 -12.55
CA ARG A 160 -5.05 16.23 -11.16
C ARG A 160 -4.53 17.67 -11.05
N HIS A 161 -3.51 18.01 -11.84
CA HIS A 161 -2.91 19.35 -11.82
C HIS A 161 -3.96 20.42 -12.14
N ILE A 162 -4.70 20.24 -13.23
CA ILE A 162 -5.73 21.21 -13.66
C ILE A 162 -6.89 21.27 -12.66
N SER A 163 -7.33 20.13 -12.12
CA SER A 163 -8.41 20.12 -11.11
C SER A 163 -8.02 20.89 -9.85
N ARG A 164 -6.77 20.75 -9.38
CA ARG A 164 -6.28 21.54 -8.25
C ARG A 164 -6.18 23.03 -8.58
N LEU A 165 -5.69 23.37 -9.77
CA LEU A 165 -5.62 24.75 -10.19
C LEU A 165 -7.02 25.38 -10.28
N ILE A 166 -8.03 24.67 -10.79
CA ILE A 166 -9.43 25.11 -10.77
C ILE A 166 -9.90 25.37 -9.34
N LYS A 167 -9.59 24.46 -8.40
CA LYS A 167 -9.93 24.61 -6.98
C LYS A 167 -9.31 25.88 -6.39
N ASP A 168 -8.04 26.11 -6.64
CA ASP A 168 -7.28 27.24 -6.09
C ASP A 168 -7.77 28.59 -6.66
N VAL A 169 -8.11 28.62 -7.95
CA VAL A 169 -8.56 29.84 -8.63
C VAL A 169 -10.03 30.15 -8.36
N SER A 170 -10.90 29.14 -8.33
CA SER A 170 -12.34 29.34 -8.19
C SER A 170 -12.82 29.45 -6.75
N GLY A 171 -12.11 28.84 -5.80
CA GLY A 171 -12.55 28.71 -4.41
C GLY A 171 -13.85 27.91 -4.23
N GLN A 172 -14.30 27.19 -5.27
CA GLN A 172 -15.57 26.46 -5.28
C GLN A 172 -15.50 25.18 -4.44
N PRO A 173 -16.66 24.62 -4.01
CA PRO A 173 -16.74 23.32 -3.39
C PRO A 173 -16.14 22.22 -4.27
N SER A 174 -15.55 21.21 -3.63
CA SER A 174 -14.78 20.18 -4.33
C SER A 174 -15.57 19.36 -5.36
N ASP A 175 -16.86 19.15 -5.13
CA ASP A 175 -17.77 18.47 -6.06
C ASP A 175 -17.99 19.30 -7.35
N VAL A 176 -18.15 20.61 -7.22
CA VAL A 176 -18.25 21.55 -8.36
C VAL A 176 -16.95 21.57 -9.13
N VAL A 177 -15.81 21.72 -8.45
CA VAL A 177 -14.47 21.67 -9.07
C VAL A 177 -14.26 20.40 -9.87
N LEU A 178 -14.68 19.25 -9.34
CA LEU A 178 -14.55 17.97 -10.04
C LEU A 178 -15.40 17.94 -11.32
N GLN A 179 -16.66 18.40 -11.26
CA GLN A 179 -17.54 18.46 -12.43
C GLN A 179 -16.98 19.40 -13.50
N ASP A 180 -16.50 20.57 -13.11
CA ASP A 180 -15.87 21.54 -14.01
C ASP A 180 -14.62 20.97 -14.66
N SER A 181 -13.82 20.24 -13.90
CA SER A 181 -12.62 19.55 -14.40
C SER A 181 -12.98 18.51 -15.45
N ILE A 182 -13.97 17.65 -15.18
CA ILE A 182 -14.43 16.63 -16.13
C ILE A 182 -14.95 17.30 -17.41
N ALA A 183 -15.79 18.33 -17.28
CA ALA A 183 -16.34 19.06 -18.42
C ALA A 183 -15.26 19.75 -19.25
N LEU A 184 -14.23 20.32 -18.62
CA LEU A 184 -13.08 20.90 -19.31
C LEU A 184 -12.32 19.85 -20.11
N PHE A 185 -11.98 18.72 -19.50
CA PHE A 185 -11.24 17.65 -20.16
C PHE A 185 -12.04 17.00 -21.29
N ASP A 186 -13.37 16.92 -21.18
CA ASP A 186 -14.24 16.50 -22.27
C ASP A 186 -14.20 17.46 -23.46
N ARG A 187 -14.26 18.77 -23.22
CA ARG A 187 -14.12 19.76 -24.30
C ARG A 187 -12.76 19.67 -24.97
N LEU A 188 -11.68 19.48 -24.21
CA LEU A 188 -10.33 19.31 -24.76
C LEU A 188 -10.23 18.02 -25.62
N ALA A 189 -10.79 16.92 -25.14
CA ALA A 189 -10.80 15.65 -25.89
C ALA A 189 -11.60 15.76 -27.19
N THR A 190 -12.79 16.37 -27.13
CA THR A 190 -13.69 16.58 -28.29
C THR A 190 -13.09 17.57 -29.29
N GLY A 191 -12.41 18.61 -28.78
CA GLY A 191 -11.72 19.61 -29.60
C GLY A 191 -10.41 19.11 -30.24
N GLY A 192 -10.01 17.88 -30.00
CA GLY A 192 -8.83 17.27 -30.61
C GLY A 192 -7.51 17.78 -30.03
N ALA A 193 -7.48 18.15 -28.74
CA ALA A 193 -6.24 18.59 -28.09
C ALA A 193 -5.13 17.55 -28.23
N THR A 194 -3.94 17.98 -28.63
CA THR A 194 -2.78 17.14 -28.94
C THR A 194 -2.43 16.18 -27.81
N SER A 195 -2.56 16.61 -26.55
CA SER A 195 -2.32 15.75 -25.38
C SER A 195 -3.18 14.47 -25.37
N PHE A 196 -4.43 14.55 -25.85
CA PHE A 196 -5.31 13.38 -25.96
C PHE A 196 -4.95 12.45 -27.13
N GLN A 197 -4.22 12.96 -28.10
CA GLN A 197 -3.74 12.17 -29.25
C GLN A 197 -2.47 11.41 -28.90
N ILE A 198 -1.54 12.04 -28.20
CA ILE A 198 -0.21 11.48 -27.91
C ILE A 198 -0.10 10.76 -26.55
N LEU A 199 -1.08 10.97 -25.61
CA LEU A 199 -1.11 10.35 -24.29
C LEU A 199 -2.36 9.46 -24.14
N PRO A 200 -2.33 8.21 -24.60
CA PRO A 200 -3.49 7.30 -24.49
C PRO A 200 -3.98 7.11 -23.05
N GLY A 201 -3.08 7.15 -22.07
CA GLY A 201 -3.38 7.06 -20.65
C GLY A 201 -4.30 8.19 -20.15
N LEU A 202 -4.19 9.40 -20.70
CA LEU A 202 -5.06 10.53 -20.35
C LEU A 202 -6.52 10.27 -20.76
N LYS A 203 -6.73 9.74 -21.97
CA LYS A 203 -8.05 9.36 -22.48
C LYS A 203 -8.68 8.24 -21.64
N ALA A 204 -7.90 7.21 -21.34
CA ALA A 204 -8.35 6.11 -20.49
C ALA A 204 -8.72 6.61 -19.08
N ARG A 205 -7.94 7.53 -18.51
CA ARG A 205 -8.20 8.12 -17.20
C ARG A 205 -9.49 8.93 -17.19
N LEU A 206 -9.73 9.78 -18.17
CA LEU A 206 -10.98 10.55 -18.29
C LEU A 206 -12.21 9.63 -18.35
N ALA A 207 -12.11 8.52 -19.10
CA ALA A 207 -13.18 7.52 -19.16
C ALA A 207 -13.40 6.81 -17.81
N ALA A 208 -12.34 6.57 -17.03
CA ALA A 208 -12.42 5.96 -15.72
C ALA A 208 -13.04 6.91 -14.68
N VAL A 209 -12.62 8.19 -14.67
CA VAL A 209 -13.14 9.23 -13.77
C VAL A 209 -14.65 9.37 -13.90
N LYS A 210 -15.21 9.32 -15.09
CA LYS A 210 -16.66 9.42 -15.34
C LYS A 210 -17.48 8.27 -14.75
N ARG A 211 -16.86 7.16 -14.38
CA ARG A 211 -17.54 5.95 -13.84
C ARG A 211 -17.41 5.81 -12.34
N GLN A 212 -16.63 6.66 -11.69
CA GLN A 212 -16.36 6.58 -10.26
C GLN A 212 -17.22 7.54 -9.45
N SER A 213 -17.40 7.28 -8.17
CA SER A 213 -18.15 8.17 -7.27
C SER A 213 -17.41 9.49 -7.04
N SER A 214 -18.14 10.59 -6.89
CA SER A 214 -17.56 11.90 -6.64
C SER A 214 -16.71 11.93 -5.37
N ASN A 215 -17.14 11.26 -4.30
CA ASN A 215 -16.39 11.20 -3.04
C ASN A 215 -15.01 10.58 -3.22
N TYR A 216 -14.94 9.45 -3.94
CA TYR A 216 -13.66 8.81 -4.26
C TYR A 216 -12.76 9.75 -5.08
N LEU A 217 -13.31 10.40 -6.12
CA LEU A 217 -12.56 11.26 -7.01
C LEU A 217 -12.06 12.54 -6.32
N ILE A 218 -12.84 13.13 -5.43
CA ILE A 218 -12.43 14.28 -4.63
C ILE A 218 -11.20 13.91 -3.78
N HIS A 219 -11.26 12.75 -3.14
CA HIS A 219 -10.15 12.25 -2.36
C HIS A 219 -8.92 11.98 -3.23
N GLU A 220 -9.10 11.29 -4.36
CA GLU A 220 -8.03 10.89 -5.28
C GLU A 220 -7.34 12.08 -5.96
N TYR A 221 -8.09 13.10 -6.41
CA TYR A 221 -7.55 14.15 -7.27
C TYR A 221 -7.32 15.50 -6.60
N LEU A 222 -8.03 15.80 -5.50
CA LEU A 222 -7.95 17.10 -4.85
C LEU A 222 -7.16 17.07 -3.53
N HIS A 223 -6.75 15.88 -3.06
CA HIS A 223 -5.92 15.76 -1.86
C HIS A 223 -4.49 16.26 -2.11
N GLU A 224 -3.93 17.06 -1.17
CA GLU A 224 -2.61 17.70 -1.36
C GLU A 224 -1.45 16.71 -1.29
N GLY A 225 -1.51 15.77 -0.35
CA GLY A 225 -0.44 14.82 -0.08
C GLY A 225 -0.29 13.68 -1.08
N TRP A 226 -1.17 13.56 -2.09
CA TRP A 226 -1.12 12.45 -3.02
C TRP A 226 0.13 12.44 -3.90
N HIS A 227 0.90 11.35 -3.85
CA HIS A 227 2.16 11.18 -4.54
C HIS A 227 2.41 9.70 -4.87
N PRO A 228 2.09 9.22 -6.09
CA PRO A 228 2.48 7.89 -6.53
C PRO A 228 4.00 7.79 -6.64
N LEU A 229 4.56 6.66 -6.21
CA LEU A 229 5.99 6.47 -6.07
C LEU A 229 6.51 5.36 -6.99
N TRP A 230 7.78 5.45 -7.39
CA TRP A 230 8.50 4.33 -7.95
C TRP A 230 8.88 3.35 -6.84
N HIS A 231 8.96 2.08 -7.18
CA HIS A 231 9.39 1.04 -6.24
C HIS A 231 10.77 1.36 -5.63
N SER A 232 11.71 1.80 -6.46
CA SER A 232 13.06 2.20 -6.01
C SER A 232 13.06 3.34 -4.99
N GLU A 233 12.13 4.30 -5.09
CA GLU A 233 11.97 5.38 -4.11
C GLU A 233 11.51 4.82 -2.76
N VAL A 234 10.49 3.96 -2.77
CA VAL A 234 9.97 3.31 -1.54
C VAL A 234 11.06 2.47 -0.89
N LEU A 235 11.80 1.66 -1.65
CA LEU A 235 12.91 0.87 -1.10
C LEU A 235 13.99 1.73 -0.44
N LYS A 236 14.34 2.86 -1.06
CA LYS A 236 15.31 3.79 -0.49
C LYS A 236 14.82 4.38 0.83
N GLU A 237 13.55 4.81 0.88
CA GLU A 237 12.96 5.36 2.10
C GLU A 237 12.89 4.31 3.21
N VAL A 238 12.32 3.14 2.93
CA VAL A 238 12.13 2.04 3.90
C VAL A 238 13.48 1.47 4.37
N GLY A 239 14.48 1.47 3.49
CA GLY A 239 15.86 1.08 3.82
C GLY A 239 16.50 1.91 4.93
N THR A 240 16.07 3.19 5.12
CA THR A 240 16.57 4.03 6.22
C THR A 240 16.17 3.52 7.61
N ALA A 241 15.10 2.71 7.68
CA ALA A 241 14.68 2.02 8.90
C ALA A 241 15.31 0.62 9.06
N GLY A 242 16.29 0.27 8.22
CA GLY A 242 16.93 -1.05 8.25
C GLY A 242 16.07 -2.17 7.69
N LEU A 243 15.03 -1.85 6.93
CA LEU A 243 14.13 -2.84 6.31
C LEU A 243 14.57 -3.11 4.86
N SER A 244 14.51 -4.37 4.45
CA SER A 244 14.84 -4.82 3.11
C SER A 244 13.61 -5.44 2.44
N PHE A 245 13.49 -5.25 1.14
CA PHE A 245 12.41 -5.85 0.34
C PHE A 245 12.48 -7.38 0.39
N VAL A 246 11.33 -7.99 0.60
CA VAL A 246 11.13 -9.44 0.63
C VAL A 246 10.49 -9.91 -0.65
N GLY A 247 9.39 -9.27 -1.07
CA GLY A 247 8.62 -9.65 -2.24
C GLY A 247 7.28 -8.94 -2.30
N SER A 248 6.48 -9.24 -3.32
CA SER A 248 5.12 -8.71 -3.44
C SER A 248 4.11 -9.61 -2.74
N ALA A 249 3.17 -9.00 -1.99
CA ALA A 249 1.99 -9.69 -1.49
C ALA A 249 0.93 -9.91 -2.59
N SER A 250 1.06 -9.28 -3.76
CA SER A 250 0.30 -9.64 -4.96
C SER A 250 0.90 -10.92 -5.55
N LEU A 251 0.40 -12.10 -5.14
CA LEU A 251 1.02 -13.39 -5.48
C LEU A 251 1.19 -13.62 -6.98
N ALA A 252 0.30 -13.05 -7.82
CA ALA A 252 0.46 -13.13 -9.28
C ALA A 252 1.77 -12.48 -9.77
N GLU A 253 2.28 -11.46 -9.07
CA GLU A 253 3.54 -10.80 -9.39
C GLU A 253 4.75 -11.69 -9.09
N THR A 254 4.63 -12.69 -8.24
CA THR A 254 5.70 -13.67 -7.98
C THR A 254 6.01 -14.53 -9.21
N LEU A 255 5.09 -14.60 -10.18
CA LEU A 255 5.28 -15.29 -11.45
C LEU A 255 6.06 -14.44 -12.47
N LEU A 256 6.26 -13.15 -12.18
CA LEU A 256 7.04 -12.27 -13.02
C LEU A 256 8.55 -12.42 -12.72
N PRO A 257 9.41 -12.26 -13.73
CA PRO A 257 9.10 -11.98 -15.15
C PRO A 257 8.73 -13.23 -15.96
N GLY A 258 8.69 -14.42 -15.34
CA GLY A 258 8.52 -15.71 -16.03
C GLY A 258 7.26 -15.82 -16.90
N ALA A 259 6.16 -15.16 -16.49
CA ALA A 259 4.90 -15.14 -17.24
C ALA A 259 4.90 -14.15 -18.42
N LEU A 260 5.95 -13.35 -18.59
CA LEU A 260 6.06 -12.37 -19.66
C LEU A 260 6.59 -13.00 -20.98
N PRO A 261 6.34 -12.35 -22.14
CA PRO A 261 6.98 -12.74 -23.39
C PRO A 261 8.51 -12.78 -23.27
N PRO A 262 9.20 -13.73 -23.95
CA PRO A 262 10.64 -13.94 -23.76
C PRO A 262 11.51 -12.69 -23.92
N ALA A 263 11.19 -11.81 -24.88
CA ALA A 263 11.94 -10.58 -25.10
C ALA A 263 11.84 -9.60 -23.93
N LEU A 264 10.64 -9.44 -23.34
CA LEU A 264 10.44 -8.57 -22.18
C LEU A 264 11.08 -9.17 -20.93
N ARG A 265 10.99 -10.49 -20.77
CA ARG A 265 11.66 -11.20 -19.67
C ARG A 265 13.17 -10.97 -19.72
N ALA A 266 13.80 -11.20 -20.87
CA ALA A 266 15.23 -10.98 -21.06
C ALA A 266 15.62 -9.53 -20.73
N THR A 267 14.83 -8.55 -21.19
CA THR A 267 15.07 -7.13 -20.90
C THR A 267 15.08 -6.83 -19.38
N ILE A 268 14.20 -7.46 -18.62
CA ILE A 268 14.16 -7.31 -17.16
C ILE A 268 15.34 -8.04 -16.49
N GLU A 269 15.60 -9.29 -16.90
CA GLU A 269 16.63 -10.14 -16.31
C GLU A 269 18.06 -9.63 -16.55
N ASP A 270 18.28 -8.95 -17.68
CA ASP A 270 19.56 -8.33 -18.03
C ASP A 270 19.93 -7.12 -17.13
N GLN A 271 19.00 -6.60 -16.36
CA GLN A 271 19.31 -5.48 -15.45
C GLN A 271 20.13 -5.96 -14.26
N ALA A 272 21.29 -5.36 -14.04
CA ALA A 272 22.23 -5.78 -12.99
C ALA A 272 21.71 -5.53 -11.57
N ALA A 273 21.07 -4.37 -11.34
CA ALA A 273 20.55 -4.00 -10.04
C ALA A 273 19.10 -4.48 -9.85
N GLU A 274 18.79 -5.07 -8.69
CA GLU A 274 17.45 -5.55 -8.37
C GLU A 274 16.41 -4.41 -8.40
N THR A 275 16.75 -3.27 -7.83
CA THR A 275 15.89 -2.06 -7.86
C THR A 275 15.55 -1.63 -9.28
N LEU A 276 16.53 -1.64 -10.19
CA LEU A 276 16.29 -1.32 -11.60
C LEU A 276 15.41 -2.37 -12.27
N ARG A 277 15.63 -3.66 -11.98
CA ARG A 277 14.77 -4.73 -12.51
C ARG A 277 13.31 -4.55 -12.13
N MET A 278 13.04 -4.16 -10.90
CA MET A 278 11.67 -3.97 -10.40
C MET A 278 11.00 -2.76 -11.06
N ASP A 279 11.67 -1.62 -11.19
CA ASP A 279 11.12 -0.45 -11.88
C ASP A 279 10.91 -0.72 -13.39
N VAL A 280 11.82 -1.49 -14.04
CA VAL A 280 11.64 -1.92 -15.42
C VAL A 280 10.46 -2.88 -15.56
N GLN A 281 10.28 -3.81 -14.62
CA GLN A 281 9.11 -4.68 -14.57
C GLN A 281 7.81 -3.88 -14.40
N ASP A 282 7.79 -2.88 -13.54
CA ASP A 282 6.66 -1.99 -13.35
C ASP A 282 6.31 -1.22 -14.64
N LEU A 283 7.32 -0.78 -15.39
CA LEU A 283 7.12 -0.21 -16.75
C LEU A 283 6.47 -1.19 -17.70
N VAL A 284 6.91 -2.45 -17.72
CA VAL A 284 6.39 -3.48 -18.61
C VAL A 284 4.92 -3.77 -18.37
N ILE A 285 4.49 -3.82 -17.09
CA ILE A 285 3.11 -4.16 -16.73
C ILE A 285 2.23 -2.93 -16.47
N ASN A 286 2.79 -1.72 -16.60
CA ASN A 286 2.11 -0.46 -16.25
C ASN A 286 1.55 -0.48 -14.81
N GLN A 287 2.40 -0.85 -13.84
CA GLN A 287 2.01 -1.00 -12.45
C GLN A 287 1.37 0.26 -11.87
N SER A 288 0.21 0.13 -11.25
CA SER A 288 -0.53 1.25 -10.67
C SER A 288 -0.70 1.17 -9.15
N PHE A 289 -0.58 -0.01 -8.58
CA PHE A 289 -0.66 -0.21 -7.13
C PHE A 289 0.23 -1.37 -6.71
N ARG A 290 1.18 -1.11 -5.81
CA ARG A 290 2.06 -2.14 -5.26
C ARG A 290 1.61 -2.56 -3.86
N ARG A 291 1.90 -3.81 -3.54
CA ARG A 291 1.72 -4.41 -2.21
C ARG A 291 3.03 -5.07 -1.82
N ASP A 292 3.96 -4.24 -1.37
CA ASP A 292 5.31 -4.71 -1.08
C ASP A 292 5.42 -5.24 0.35
N THR A 293 6.17 -6.33 0.52
CA THR A 293 6.56 -6.84 1.82
C THR A 293 8.05 -6.58 2.04
N SER A 294 8.39 -6.19 3.26
CA SER A 294 9.75 -5.95 3.72
C SER A 294 9.99 -6.59 5.09
N SER A 295 11.24 -6.82 5.45
CA SER A 295 11.61 -7.30 6.79
C SER A 295 12.96 -6.72 7.22
N ALA A 296 13.24 -6.72 8.52
CA ALA A 296 14.59 -6.49 8.99
C ALA A 296 15.53 -7.60 8.44
N PRO A 297 16.79 -7.27 8.09
CA PRO A 297 17.71 -8.24 7.54
C PRO A 297 17.93 -9.39 8.50
N TYR A 298 17.83 -10.61 7.97
CA TYR A 298 18.17 -11.83 8.73
C TYR A 298 19.66 -11.86 9.02
N SER A 299 20.01 -12.24 10.25
CA SER A 299 21.40 -12.56 10.62
C SER A 299 21.92 -13.83 9.91
N THR A 300 21.03 -14.63 9.31
CA THR A 300 21.38 -15.84 8.56
C THR A 300 20.50 -15.96 7.31
N PRO A 301 21.06 -16.05 6.09
CA PRO A 301 20.28 -16.25 4.88
C PRO A 301 19.52 -17.58 4.95
N CYS A 302 18.20 -17.54 4.81
CA CYS A 302 17.45 -18.77 4.55
C CYS A 302 17.79 -19.25 3.13
N PRO A 303 18.24 -20.51 2.93
CA PRO A 303 18.55 -21.01 1.59
C PRO A 303 17.28 -20.92 0.73
N ARG A 304 17.35 -20.18 -0.38
CA ARG A 304 16.23 -20.03 -1.34
C ARG A 304 15.71 -21.41 -1.72
N PRO A 305 14.44 -21.74 -1.45
CA PRO A 305 13.89 -23.00 -1.90
C PRO A 305 13.80 -22.96 -3.43
N THR A 306 14.54 -23.82 -4.11
CA THR A 306 14.31 -24.04 -5.54
C THR A 306 12.97 -24.76 -5.70
N LEU A 307 12.21 -24.47 -6.77
CA LEU A 307 10.93 -25.14 -7.11
C LEU A 307 11.03 -26.68 -6.97
N ARG A 308 12.21 -27.26 -7.29
CA ARG A 308 12.49 -28.69 -7.15
C ARG A 308 12.47 -29.19 -5.69
N ARG A 309 12.70 -28.32 -4.69
CA ARG A 309 12.67 -28.70 -3.27
C ARG A 309 11.24 -28.74 -2.73
N TRP A 310 10.35 -27.90 -3.24
CA TRP A 310 8.92 -27.92 -2.90
C TRP A 310 8.24 -29.20 -3.40
N MET A 311 8.56 -29.67 -4.62
CA MET A 311 8.02 -30.92 -5.17
C MET A 311 8.44 -32.16 -4.40
N ARG A 312 9.54 -32.11 -3.63
CA ARG A 312 10.01 -33.24 -2.82
C ARG A 312 9.42 -33.30 -1.40
N CYS A 313 8.84 -32.21 -0.90
CA CYS A 313 8.29 -32.15 0.45
C CYS A 313 6.82 -32.59 0.55
N GLY A 314 6.17 -33.01 -0.55
CA GLY A 314 4.83 -33.60 -0.52
C GLY A 314 3.72 -32.68 0.02
N CYS A 315 3.91 -31.35 -0.02
CA CYS A 315 2.96 -30.36 0.48
C CYS A 315 2.17 -29.68 -0.67
N ILE A 316 1.88 -30.43 -1.74
CA ILE A 316 0.86 -30.12 -2.76
C ILE A 316 0.04 -31.38 -2.99
#